data_5e973c56b087070b875b14f34ba82258
#
_entry.id   5e973c56b087070b875b14f34ba82258
#
_cell.length_a   1.000
_cell.length_b   1.000
_cell.length_c   1.000
_cell.angle_alpha   90.00
_cell.angle_beta   90.00
_cell.angle_gamma   90.00
#
_symmetry.space_group_name_H-M   'P 1'
#
loop_
_entity.id
_entity.type
_entity.pdbx_description
1 polymer ?
#
loop_
_entity_poly.entity_id
_entity_poly.type
_entity_poly.pdbx_seq_one_letter_code
_entity_poly.pdbx_strand_id
1 'polypeptide(L)'
;MLAFPPGLMRWIFGIALAASLLAMGCNGPDSRARGSIKAGDEAAQQRALREALNHYRTAAVAEPASVEAQMRRGAMAELLGEFDEALEAYSRASRLQPSGLAYYRAGAMADRMGNTVLATEFLNASLQAPPTRGERWAQSGQLAIERMTLSLNGSRWGRMLPDWVFRSLHASRVVLANAVLDREVVAAALFTTLLEAGEPERALEVARGRGWVREGADYCSAARGAVGAETRALVGMLAAPERADCLLPLGRALTDANLVRLSRLVLQDRIRRAPDARARREVETFLRYRLPAHDVPKTAESLNVAAYNLQHRFGDQGAAATAYQKAIAADPKFSWPYANLGRLYMELDQYDLAVDWLSTAIRVNPNHFRAHANLGVALQTLRRYDEAVAAYRAALALDPADAATHANLGRSLLSLGRDQEGLRAVQTAVRLDPSLEEERELLTRRLAGGFRLD
;
A
#
# COMPACT_ATOMS: atom_id res chain seq x y z
N MET A 1 43.97 13.08 13.13
CA MET A 1 43.57 11.65 12.92
C MET A 1 43.39 11.01 14.29
N LEU A 2 42.18 10.91 14.79
CA LEU A 2 41.88 10.23 16.06
C LEU A 2 41.72 8.73 15.75
N ALA A 3 42.64 7.92 16.27
CA ALA A 3 42.60 6.48 16.14
C ALA A 3 41.41 5.93 16.96
N PHE A 4 40.37 5.44 16.31
CA PHE A 4 39.32 4.68 16.95
C PHE A 4 39.92 3.38 17.52
N PRO A 5 39.43 2.90 18.69
CA PRO A 5 39.85 1.61 19.17
C PRO A 5 39.54 0.52 18.14
N PRO A 6 40.55 -0.28 17.74
CA PRO A 6 40.42 -1.23 16.60
C PRO A 6 39.32 -2.26 16.75
N GLY A 7 38.79 -2.45 17.98
CA GLY A 7 37.65 -3.32 18.26
C GLY A 7 36.31 -2.79 17.81
N LEU A 8 36.07 -1.47 17.87
CA LEU A 8 34.74 -0.88 17.59
C LEU A 8 34.41 -0.96 16.09
N MET A 9 35.38 -0.68 15.22
CA MET A 9 35.22 -0.79 13.76
C MET A 9 35.02 -2.25 13.32
N ARG A 10 35.77 -3.19 13.88
CA ARG A 10 35.55 -4.63 13.62
C ARG A 10 34.16 -5.09 14.06
N TRP A 11 33.62 -4.55 15.16
CA TRP A 11 32.30 -4.88 15.65
C TRP A 11 31.20 -4.32 14.75
N ILE A 12 31.30 -3.06 14.33
CA ILE A 12 30.30 -2.42 13.44
C ILE A 12 30.28 -3.11 12.07
N PHE A 13 31.45 -3.36 11.47
CA PHE A 13 31.56 -4.13 10.23
C PHE A 13 31.15 -5.60 10.41
N GLY A 14 31.46 -6.21 11.55
CA GLY A 14 31.06 -7.58 11.87
C GLY A 14 29.56 -7.73 12.00
N ILE A 15 28.85 -6.78 12.62
CA ILE A 15 27.37 -6.81 12.75
C ILE A 15 26.72 -6.56 11.38
N ALA A 16 27.19 -5.62 10.59
CA ALA A 16 26.66 -5.35 9.25
C ALA A 16 26.89 -6.55 8.30
N LEU A 17 28.07 -7.16 8.34
CA LEU A 17 28.41 -8.34 7.56
C LEU A 17 27.69 -9.57 8.06
N ALA A 18 27.58 -9.75 9.39
CA ALA A 18 26.84 -10.86 9.99
C ALA A 18 25.32 -10.73 9.77
N ALA A 19 24.75 -9.51 9.77
CA ALA A 19 23.34 -9.28 9.38
C ALA A 19 23.08 -9.67 7.92
N SER A 20 24.03 -9.38 7.03
CA SER A 20 23.96 -9.82 5.63
C SER A 20 24.14 -11.33 5.45
N LEU A 21 24.98 -11.98 6.28
CA LEU A 21 25.24 -13.43 6.23
C LEU A 21 24.17 -14.26 6.94
N LEU A 22 23.45 -13.69 7.90
CA LEU A 22 22.39 -14.38 8.68
C LEU A 22 20.98 -14.23 8.12
N ALA A 23 20.78 -13.30 7.19
CA ALA A 23 19.67 -13.37 6.25
C ALA A 23 19.82 -14.60 5.31
N MET A 24 21.00 -15.21 5.26
CA MET A 24 21.32 -16.43 4.52
C MET A 24 21.33 -17.61 5.52
N GLY A 25 20.24 -18.41 5.52
CA GLY A 25 20.07 -19.57 6.40
C GLY A 25 21.27 -20.56 6.39
N CYS A 26 21.59 -21.07 7.56
CA CYS A 26 22.75 -21.94 7.83
C CYS A 26 22.60 -23.41 7.37
N ASN A 27 22.09 -23.70 6.17
CA ASN A 27 22.32 -24.96 5.49
C ASN A 27 22.79 -24.64 4.09
N GLY A 28 24.04 -24.98 3.77
CA GLY A 28 24.65 -24.63 2.50
C GLY A 28 23.88 -25.25 1.32
N PRO A 29 23.16 -24.46 0.50
CA PRO A 29 22.54 -24.97 -0.71
C PRO A 29 23.59 -25.51 -1.68
N ASP A 30 23.18 -26.43 -2.55
CA ASP A 30 24.01 -26.94 -3.64
C ASP A 30 24.56 -25.76 -4.46
N SER A 31 25.75 -25.89 -5.00
CA SER A 31 26.45 -24.81 -5.73
C SER A 31 25.62 -24.22 -6.89
N ARG A 32 24.72 -25.03 -7.50
CA ARG A 32 23.82 -24.61 -8.58
C ARG A 32 22.69 -23.69 -8.08
N ALA A 33 22.05 -24.03 -6.97
CA ALA A 33 20.99 -23.23 -6.38
C ALA A 33 21.54 -21.88 -5.89
N ARG A 34 22.75 -21.84 -5.30
CA ARG A 34 23.41 -20.61 -4.88
C ARG A 34 23.66 -19.64 -6.04
N GLY A 35 24.13 -20.14 -7.18
CA GLY A 35 24.35 -19.32 -8.37
C GLY A 35 23.06 -18.63 -8.83
N SER A 36 21.97 -19.40 -8.92
CA SER A 36 20.66 -18.89 -9.31
C SER A 36 20.06 -17.93 -8.27
N ILE A 37 20.21 -18.17 -6.97
CA ILE A 37 19.79 -17.27 -5.91
C ILE A 37 20.52 -15.94 -6.04
N LYS A 38 21.86 -15.96 -6.20
CA LYS A 38 22.67 -14.75 -6.35
C LYS A 38 22.27 -13.95 -7.59
N ALA A 39 22.09 -14.60 -8.72
CA ALA A 39 21.61 -13.93 -9.95
C ALA A 39 20.23 -13.32 -9.76
N GLY A 40 19.33 -13.99 -9.04
CA GLY A 40 18.03 -13.45 -8.69
C GLY A 40 18.11 -12.23 -7.78
N ASP A 41 19.04 -12.23 -6.80
CA ASP A 41 19.26 -11.08 -5.92
C ASP A 41 19.83 -9.87 -6.69
N GLU A 42 20.73 -10.10 -7.62
CA GLU A 42 21.28 -9.06 -8.50
C GLU A 42 20.21 -8.46 -9.40
N ALA A 43 19.37 -9.28 -10.02
CA ALA A 43 18.23 -8.85 -10.83
C ALA A 43 17.19 -8.07 -9.98
N ALA A 44 16.89 -8.52 -8.76
CA ALA A 44 15.98 -7.83 -7.85
C ALA A 44 16.53 -6.43 -7.45
N GLN A 45 17.83 -6.29 -7.21
CA GLN A 45 18.46 -5.01 -6.92
C GLN A 45 18.37 -4.05 -8.11
N GLN A 46 18.42 -4.56 -9.32
CA GLN A 46 18.23 -3.81 -10.58
C GLN A 46 16.76 -3.55 -10.92
N ARG A 47 15.84 -3.95 -10.04
CA ARG A 47 14.39 -3.89 -10.24
C ARG A 47 13.86 -4.72 -11.42
N ALA A 48 14.64 -5.65 -11.92
CA ALA A 48 14.24 -6.62 -12.94
C ALA A 48 13.45 -7.79 -12.29
N LEU A 49 12.26 -7.46 -11.74
CA LEU A 49 11.51 -8.35 -10.83
C LEU A 49 11.12 -9.68 -11.48
N ARG A 50 10.77 -9.67 -12.77
CA ARG A 50 10.39 -10.90 -13.50
C ARG A 50 11.60 -11.79 -13.76
N GLU A 51 12.75 -11.19 -14.06
CA GLU A 51 14.00 -11.91 -14.22
C GLU A 51 14.44 -12.53 -12.88
N ALA A 52 14.36 -11.78 -11.79
CA ALA A 52 14.60 -12.28 -10.45
C ALA A 52 13.73 -13.49 -10.11
N LEU A 53 12.42 -13.44 -10.42
CA LEU A 53 11.51 -14.57 -10.22
C LEU A 53 11.97 -15.80 -11.01
N ASN A 54 12.39 -15.65 -12.26
CA ASN A 54 12.86 -16.76 -13.08
C ASN A 54 14.12 -17.42 -12.50
N HIS A 55 15.07 -16.62 -11.99
CA HIS A 55 16.23 -17.14 -11.28
C HIS A 55 15.86 -17.89 -10.01
N TYR A 56 14.91 -17.40 -9.21
CA TYR A 56 14.45 -18.10 -8.01
C TYR A 56 13.65 -19.36 -8.31
N ARG A 57 12.87 -19.40 -9.42
CA ARG A 57 12.25 -20.63 -9.95
C ARG A 57 13.31 -21.68 -10.27
N THR A 58 14.37 -21.27 -10.98
CA THR A 58 15.50 -22.15 -11.30
C THR A 58 16.17 -22.68 -10.04
N ALA A 59 16.42 -21.85 -9.07
CA ALA A 59 16.98 -22.25 -7.77
C ALA A 59 16.08 -23.25 -7.04
N ALA A 60 14.76 -23.00 -7.00
CA ALA A 60 13.79 -23.88 -6.35
C ALA A 60 13.60 -25.22 -7.04
N VAL A 61 13.85 -25.29 -8.37
CA VAL A 61 13.88 -26.54 -9.13
C VAL A 61 15.19 -27.30 -8.88
N ALA A 62 16.33 -26.60 -8.85
CA ALA A 62 17.63 -27.20 -8.61
C ALA A 62 17.74 -27.80 -7.19
N GLU A 63 17.12 -27.15 -6.20
CA GLU A 63 17.10 -27.61 -4.80
C GLU A 63 15.68 -27.45 -4.20
N PRO A 64 14.79 -28.43 -4.43
CA PRO A 64 13.40 -28.34 -3.97
C PRO A 64 13.24 -28.26 -2.45
N ALA A 65 14.24 -28.68 -1.68
CA ALA A 65 14.26 -28.63 -0.22
C ALA A 65 14.88 -27.33 0.33
N SER A 66 15.31 -26.41 -0.52
CA SER A 66 15.84 -25.11 -0.09
C SER A 66 14.72 -24.17 0.37
N VAL A 67 14.62 -23.97 1.68
CA VAL A 67 13.69 -22.99 2.28
C VAL A 67 13.94 -21.58 1.73
N GLU A 68 15.23 -21.22 1.57
CA GLU A 68 15.63 -19.92 1.05
C GLU A 68 15.13 -19.69 -0.39
N ALA A 69 15.34 -20.67 -1.27
CA ALA A 69 14.87 -20.57 -2.66
C ALA A 69 13.34 -20.43 -2.73
N GLN A 70 12.60 -21.22 -1.92
CA GLN A 70 11.15 -21.16 -1.87
C GLN A 70 10.67 -19.79 -1.31
N MET A 71 11.27 -19.28 -0.24
CA MET A 71 10.91 -17.98 0.34
C MET A 71 11.16 -16.83 -0.64
N ARG A 72 12.29 -16.83 -1.37
CA ARG A 72 12.62 -15.80 -2.37
C ARG A 72 11.71 -15.89 -3.59
N ARG A 73 11.44 -17.11 -4.07
CA ARG A 73 10.46 -17.34 -5.14
C ARG A 73 9.09 -16.78 -4.75
N GLY A 74 8.63 -17.13 -3.53
CA GLY A 74 7.36 -16.64 -3.00
C GLY A 74 7.32 -15.11 -2.89
N ALA A 75 8.39 -14.48 -2.37
CA ALA A 75 8.45 -13.03 -2.20
C ALA A 75 8.38 -12.29 -3.54
N MET A 76 9.05 -12.79 -4.56
CA MET A 76 9.04 -12.17 -5.88
C MET A 76 7.72 -12.39 -6.61
N ALA A 77 7.15 -13.60 -6.52
CA ALA A 77 5.82 -13.91 -7.04
C ALA A 77 4.73 -13.03 -6.37
N GLU A 78 4.82 -12.84 -5.04
CA GLU A 78 3.92 -11.93 -4.29
C GLU A 78 3.97 -10.51 -4.85
N LEU A 79 5.17 -9.96 -5.08
CA LEU A 79 5.34 -8.60 -5.63
C LEU A 79 4.73 -8.47 -7.02
N LEU A 80 4.85 -9.50 -7.87
CA LEU A 80 4.32 -9.53 -9.23
C LEU A 80 2.82 -9.87 -9.30
N GLY A 81 2.16 -10.09 -8.16
CA GLY A 81 0.75 -10.49 -8.12
C GLY A 81 0.51 -11.93 -8.62
N GLU A 82 1.54 -12.79 -8.58
CA GLU A 82 1.44 -14.23 -8.87
C GLU A 82 1.09 -14.97 -7.57
N PHE A 83 -0.11 -14.68 -7.02
CA PHE A 83 -0.46 -15.11 -5.65
C PHE A 83 -0.54 -16.62 -5.47
N ASP A 84 -0.98 -17.37 -6.50
CA ASP A 84 -1.01 -18.84 -6.48
C ASP A 84 0.40 -19.41 -6.30
N GLU A 85 1.36 -18.91 -7.09
CA GLU A 85 2.74 -19.32 -7.02
C GLU A 85 3.39 -18.92 -5.68
N ALA A 86 3.10 -17.72 -5.21
CA ALA A 86 3.57 -17.26 -3.90
C ALA A 86 3.04 -18.14 -2.77
N LEU A 87 1.75 -18.49 -2.79
CA LEU A 87 1.12 -19.38 -1.82
C LEU A 87 1.76 -20.77 -1.86
N GLU A 88 1.98 -21.33 -3.04
CA GLU A 88 2.66 -22.63 -3.21
C GLU A 88 4.06 -22.61 -2.59
N ALA A 89 4.86 -21.59 -2.96
CA ALA A 89 6.24 -21.45 -2.50
C ALA A 89 6.33 -21.29 -0.98
N TYR A 90 5.53 -20.41 -0.39
CA TYR A 90 5.50 -20.19 1.06
C TYR A 90 4.95 -21.40 1.84
N SER A 91 3.92 -22.07 1.31
CA SER A 91 3.41 -23.31 1.89
C SER A 91 4.45 -24.43 1.85
N ARG A 92 5.26 -24.50 0.79
CA ARG A 92 6.36 -25.45 0.72
C ARG A 92 7.46 -25.10 1.72
N ALA A 93 7.83 -23.81 1.81
CA ALA A 93 8.81 -23.35 2.80
C ALA A 93 8.37 -23.69 4.24
N SER A 94 7.09 -23.48 4.59
CA SER A 94 6.54 -23.77 5.91
C SER A 94 6.54 -25.27 6.25
N ARG A 95 6.38 -26.14 5.26
CA ARG A 95 6.49 -27.60 5.44
C ARG A 95 7.94 -28.05 5.60
N LEU A 96 8.88 -27.42 4.89
CA LEU A 96 10.31 -27.75 5.00
C LEU A 96 10.90 -27.30 6.34
N GLN A 97 10.55 -26.08 6.73
CA GLN A 97 10.96 -25.50 8.01
C GLN A 97 9.80 -24.69 8.59
N PRO A 98 9.07 -25.26 9.56
CA PRO A 98 8.02 -24.53 10.26
C PRO A 98 8.56 -23.23 10.87
N SER A 99 8.07 -22.10 10.41
CA SER A 99 8.44 -20.79 10.92
C SER A 99 7.24 -19.84 10.89
N GLY A 100 7.17 -18.93 11.85
CA GLY A 100 6.12 -17.92 11.91
C GLY A 100 6.04 -17.12 10.63
N LEU A 101 7.17 -16.72 10.06
CA LEU A 101 7.23 -15.94 8.83
C LEU A 101 6.68 -16.69 7.61
N ALA A 102 7.06 -17.97 7.43
CA ALA A 102 6.57 -18.75 6.28
C ALA A 102 5.06 -18.98 6.37
N TYR A 103 4.54 -19.31 7.56
CA TYR A 103 3.09 -19.40 7.78
C TYR A 103 2.37 -18.07 7.56
N TYR A 104 2.90 -16.96 8.10
CA TYR A 104 2.33 -15.64 7.89
C TYR A 104 2.22 -15.28 6.41
N ARG A 105 3.31 -15.49 5.65
CA ARG A 105 3.33 -15.20 4.21
C ARG A 105 2.34 -16.06 3.44
N ALA A 106 2.26 -17.37 3.74
CA ALA A 106 1.26 -18.26 3.15
C ALA A 106 -0.17 -17.81 3.49
N GLY A 107 -0.43 -17.46 4.75
CA GLY A 107 -1.72 -16.93 5.19
C GLY A 107 -2.12 -15.64 4.51
N ALA A 108 -1.17 -14.71 4.35
CA ALA A 108 -1.41 -13.46 3.63
C ALA A 108 -1.73 -13.70 2.15
N MET A 109 -1.12 -14.70 1.49
CA MET A 109 -1.46 -15.03 0.11
C MET A 109 -2.85 -15.67 -0.01
N ALA A 110 -3.17 -16.60 0.89
CA ALA A 110 -4.50 -17.19 0.95
C ALA A 110 -5.60 -16.13 1.17
N ASP A 111 -5.34 -15.14 2.04
CA ASP A 111 -6.25 -14.00 2.27
C ASP A 111 -6.41 -13.16 1.00
N ARG A 112 -5.33 -12.79 0.31
CA ARG A 112 -5.38 -12.04 -0.95
C ARG A 112 -6.15 -12.75 -2.06
N MET A 113 -6.16 -14.08 -2.03
CA MET A 113 -6.94 -14.92 -2.94
C MET A 113 -8.39 -15.11 -2.49
N GLY A 114 -8.77 -14.56 -1.35
CA GLY A 114 -10.12 -14.69 -0.78
C GLY A 114 -10.38 -16.03 -0.11
N ASN A 115 -9.37 -16.87 0.08
CA ASN A 115 -9.50 -18.13 0.80
C ASN A 115 -9.33 -17.90 2.30
N THR A 116 -10.39 -17.41 2.95
CA THR A 116 -10.40 -17.02 4.36
C THR A 116 -10.16 -18.19 5.32
N VAL A 117 -10.60 -19.39 4.97
CA VAL A 117 -10.38 -20.60 5.78
C VAL A 117 -8.89 -20.92 5.84
N LEU A 118 -8.26 -21.05 4.68
CA LEU A 118 -6.83 -21.35 4.58
C LEU A 118 -5.97 -20.22 5.16
N ALA A 119 -6.36 -18.98 4.96
CA ALA A 119 -5.71 -17.81 5.55
C ALA A 119 -5.72 -17.87 7.07
N THR A 120 -6.88 -18.15 7.68
CA THR A 120 -7.06 -18.29 9.12
C THR A 120 -6.22 -19.43 9.69
N GLU A 121 -6.17 -20.58 9.03
CA GLU A 121 -5.33 -21.71 9.43
C GLU A 121 -3.84 -21.33 9.46
N PHE A 122 -3.32 -20.75 8.40
CA PHE A 122 -1.92 -20.35 8.33
C PHE A 122 -1.57 -19.23 9.31
N LEU A 123 -2.43 -18.23 9.48
CA LEU A 123 -2.20 -17.13 10.43
C LEU A 123 -2.21 -17.62 11.87
N ASN A 124 -3.10 -18.55 12.24
CA ASN A 124 -3.06 -19.19 13.54
C ASN A 124 -1.80 -20.04 13.75
N ALA A 125 -1.39 -20.81 12.74
CA ALA A 125 -0.13 -21.55 12.79
C ALA A 125 1.07 -20.61 12.96
N SER A 126 1.06 -19.44 12.32
CA SER A 126 2.09 -18.41 12.48
C SER A 126 2.17 -17.88 13.92
N LEU A 127 1.03 -17.62 14.56
CA LEU A 127 0.97 -17.14 15.95
C LEU A 127 1.48 -18.20 16.95
N GLN A 128 1.30 -19.49 16.64
CA GLN A 128 1.70 -20.60 17.49
C GLN A 128 3.13 -21.06 17.22
N ALA A 129 3.70 -20.77 16.05
CA ALA A 129 5.03 -21.22 15.67
C ALA A 129 6.10 -20.69 16.64
N PRO A 130 7.02 -21.55 17.10
CA PRO A 130 8.14 -21.09 17.91
C PRO A 130 9.09 -20.21 17.07
N PRO A 131 9.76 -19.23 17.67
CA PRO A 131 10.71 -18.41 16.94
C PRO A 131 11.89 -19.28 16.45
N THR A 132 12.27 -19.10 15.21
CA THR A 132 13.45 -19.79 14.61
C THR A 132 14.74 -19.35 15.30
N ARG A 133 15.84 -20.08 15.06
CA ARG A 133 17.15 -19.68 15.56
C ARG A 133 17.57 -18.31 15.01
N GLY A 134 17.26 -18.03 13.73
CA GLY A 134 17.53 -16.76 13.09
C GLY A 134 16.74 -15.61 13.72
N GLU A 135 15.45 -15.81 13.98
CA GLU A 135 14.59 -14.82 14.65
C GLU A 135 15.08 -14.50 16.07
N ARG A 136 15.43 -15.52 16.86
CA ARG A 136 16.00 -15.32 18.22
C ARG A 136 17.30 -14.52 18.17
N TRP A 137 18.15 -14.81 17.19
CA TRP A 137 19.40 -14.08 17.00
C TRP A 137 19.14 -12.62 16.58
N ALA A 138 18.23 -12.38 15.63
CA ALA A 138 17.85 -11.05 15.17
C ALA A 138 17.24 -10.20 16.29
N GLN A 139 16.39 -10.78 17.15
CA GLN A 139 15.87 -10.12 18.35
C GLN A 139 17.00 -9.72 19.32
N SER A 140 17.95 -10.62 19.58
CA SER A 140 19.10 -10.32 20.41
C SER A 140 19.98 -9.20 19.83
N GLY A 141 20.16 -9.20 18.50
CA GLY A 141 20.89 -8.18 17.77
C GLY A 141 20.20 -6.80 17.81
N GLN A 142 18.89 -6.77 17.67
CA GLN A 142 18.09 -5.54 17.82
C GLN A 142 18.28 -4.92 19.21
N LEU A 143 18.14 -5.72 20.26
CA LEU A 143 18.31 -5.27 21.64
C LEU A 143 19.74 -4.75 21.89
N ALA A 144 20.75 -5.42 21.32
CA ALA A 144 22.13 -4.99 21.43
C ALA A 144 22.38 -3.62 20.74
N ILE A 145 21.83 -3.43 19.54
CA ILE A 145 21.92 -2.14 18.80
C ILE A 145 21.19 -1.04 19.55
N GLU A 146 20.01 -1.34 20.09
CA GLU A 146 19.22 -0.37 20.84
C GLU A 146 19.95 0.10 22.11
N ARG A 147 20.49 -0.83 22.91
CA ARG A 147 21.32 -0.53 24.07
C ARG A 147 22.54 0.30 23.71
N MET A 148 23.23 -0.06 22.60
CA MET A 148 24.39 0.68 22.11
C MET A 148 24.01 2.09 21.67
N THR A 149 22.91 2.26 20.94
CA THR A 149 22.42 3.58 20.51
C THR A 149 22.07 4.47 21.71
N LEU A 150 21.39 3.93 22.71
CA LEU A 150 21.05 4.65 23.96
C LEU A 150 22.33 5.04 24.72
N SER A 151 23.30 4.14 24.82
CA SER A 151 24.59 4.42 25.48
C SER A 151 25.39 5.51 24.76
N LEU A 152 25.38 5.52 23.43
CA LEU A 152 26.06 6.53 22.64
C LEU A 152 25.38 7.90 22.73
N ASN A 153 24.04 7.96 22.63
CA ASN A 153 23.30 9.21 22.69
C ASN A 153 23.48 10.00 24.00
N GLY A 154 23.69 9.31 25.13
CA GLY A 154 23.95 9.92 26.43
C GLY A 154 25.43 10.24 26.73
N SER A 155 26.37 9.82 25.88
CA SER A 155 27.79 9.87 26.18
C SER A 155 28.53 11.02 25.52
N ARG A 156 29.68 11.44 26.11
CA ARG A 156 30.63 12.39 25.49
C ARG A 156 31.13 11.87 24.16
N TRP A 157 31.32 10.56 24.02
CA TRP A 157 31.77 9.89 22.79
C TRP A 157 30.74 9.96 21.68
N GLY A 158 29.45 9.80 21.98
CA GLY A 158 28.40 9.89 20.98
C GLY A 158 28.34 11.24 20.27
N ARG A 159 28.65 12.33 20.97
CA ARG A 159 28.71 13.68 20.40
C ARG A 159 29.89 13.90 19.45
N MET A 160 30.88 13.03 19.49
CA MET A 160 32.09 13.08 18.63
C MET A 160 32.02 12.11 17.45
N LEU A 161 31.01 11.23 17.42
CA LEU A 161 30.84 10.28 16.33
C LEU A 161 30.21 10.95 15.11
N PRO A 162 30.71 10.65 13.89
CA PRO A 162 30.10 11.13 12.65
C PRO A 162 28.67 10.58 12.48
N ASP A 163 27.79 11.36 11.88
CA ASP A 163 26.37 11.00 11.64
C ASP A 163 26.19 9.67 10.88
N TRP A 164 27.14 9.28 10.04
CA TRP A 164 27.05 8.02 9.32
C TRP A 164 27.05 6.79 10.24
N VAL A 165 27.67 6.89 11.44
CA VAL A 165 27.64 5.81 12.44
C VAL A 165 26.21 5.55 12.91
N PHE A 166 25.49 6.62 13.26
CA PHE A 166 24.09 6.52 13.68
C PHE A 166 23.18 6.05 12.56
N ARG A 167 23.41 6.51 11.32
CA ARG A 167 22.69 6.00 10.13
C ARG A 167 22.93 4.50 9.91
N SER A 168 24.17 4.03 10.08
CA SER A 168 24.50 2.60 9.93
C SER A 168 23.87 1.74 11.02
N LEU A 169 23.85 2.22 12.27
CA LEU A 169 23.15 1.54 13.37
C LEU A 169 21.64 1.46 13.12
N HIS A 170 21.07 2.56 12.65
CA HIS A 170 19.63 2.61 12.30
C HIS A 170 19.31 1.65 11.14
N ALA A 171 20.10 1.65 10.07
CA ALA A 171 19.94 0.73 8.95
C ALA A 171 20.05 -0.73 9.40
N SER A 172 21.05 -1.07 10.22
CA SER A 172 21.21 -2.42 10.77
C SER A 172 20.03 -2.84 11.67
N ARG A 173 19.49 -1.90 12.47
CA ARG A 173 18.29 -2.14 13.27
C ARG A 173 17.08 -2.45 12.40
N VAL A 174 16.89 -1.71 11.30
CA VAL A 174 15.79 -1.93 10.34
C VAL A 174 15.91 -3.30 9.68
N VAL A 175 17.12 -3.70 9.25
CA VAL A 175 17.35 -5.03 8.64
C VAL A 175 17.02 -6.14 9.63
N LEU A 176 17.45 -6.02 10.89
CA LEU A 176 17.15 -7.01 11.92
C LEU A 176 15.68 -7.02 12.30
N ALA A 177 15.01 -5.87 12.31
CA ALA A 177 13.56 -5.78 12.55
C ALA A 177 12.77 -6.53 11.48
N ASN A 178 13.18 -6.42 10.21
CA ASN A 178 12.55 -7.12 9.11
C ASN A 178 12.78 -8.65 9.15
N ALA A 179 13.80 -9.11 9.88
CA ALA A 179 14.07 -10.54 10.08
C ALA A 179 13.28 -11.17 11.24
N VAL A 180 12.59 -10.35 12.05
CA VAL A 180 11.75 -10.80 13.17
C VAL A 180 10.30 -10.59 12.78
N LEU A 181 9.53 -11.66 12.78
CA LEU A 181 8.10 -11.56 12.58
C LEU A 181 7.44 -10.89 13.79
N ASP A 182 6.82 -9.73 13.57
CA ASP A 182 6.01 -9.08 14.59
C ASP A 182 4.66 -9.82 14.72
N ARG A 183 4.46 -10.47 15.84
CA ARG A 183 3.21 -11.20 16.14
C ARG A 183 1.98 -10.28 16.22
N GLU A 184 2.16 -9.00 16.48
CA GLU A 184 1.08 -8.02 16.43
C GLU A 184 0.61 -7.80 14.99
N VAL A 185 1.54 -7.79 14.02
CA VAL A 185 1.20 -7.72 12.58
C VAL A 185 0.42 -8.97 12.15
N VAL A 186 0.83 -10.15 12.60
CA VAL A 186 0.11 -11.41 12.29
C VAL A 186 -1.29 -11.39 12.89
N ALA A 187 -1.41 -10.96 14.15
CA ALA A 187 -2.70 -10.88 14.82
C ALA A 187 -3.62 -9.83 14.16
N ALA A 188 -3.06 -8.72 13.69
CA ALA A 188 -3.81 -7.71 12.93
C ALA A 188 -4.30 -8.26 11.58
N ALA A 189 -3.48 -9.03 10.89
CA ALA A 189 -3.89 -9.71 9.66
C ALA A 189 -5.02 -10.72 9.93
N LEU A 190 -4.89 -11.55 10.97
CA LEU A 190 -5.94 -12.49 11.36
C LEU A 190 -7.25 -11.77 11.73
N PHE A 191 -7.16 -10.68 12.50
CA PHE A 191 -8.32 -9.86 12.85
C PHE A 191 -9.04 -9.32 11.62
N THR A 192 -8.31 -8.75 10.67
CA THR A 192 -8.93 -8.20 9.43
C THR A 192 -9.48 -9.29 8.54
N THR A 193 -8.80 -10.43 8.40
CA THR A 193 -9.30 -11.60 7.65
C THR A 193 -10.63 -12.11 8.21
N LEU A 194 -10.73 -12.26 9.54
CA LEU A 194 -11.96 -12.68 10.21
C LEU A 194 -13.09 -11.66 10.05
N LEU A 195 -12.75 -10.37 10.14
CA LEU A 195 -13.73 -9.29 9.98
C LEU A 195 -14.31 -9.25 8.56
N GLU A 196 -13.48 -9.39 7.54
CA GLU A 196 -13.91 -9.47 6.13
C GLU A 196 -14.66 -10.79 5.81
N ALA A 197 -14.38 -11.86 6.54
CA ALA A 197 -15.10 -13.12 6.45
C ALA A 197 -16.51 -13.06 7.06
N GLY A 198 -16.86 -11.95 7.74
CA GLY A 198 -18.13 -11.81 8.45
C GLY A 198 -18.16 -12.50 9.81
N GLU A 199 -17.00 -12.69 10.43
CA GLU A 199 -16.80 -13.32 11.73
C GLU A 199 -16.36 -12.31 12.82
N PRO A 200 -17.16 -11.24 13.09
CA PRO A 200 -16.74 -10.15 13.97
C PRO A 200 -16.48 -10.57 15.41
N GLU A 201 -17.20 -11.58 15.92
CA GLU A 201 -17.00 -12.09 17.28
C GLU A 201 -15.62 -12.73 17.44
N ARG A 202 -15.21 -13.55 16.48
CA ARG A 202 -13.87 -14.16 16.46
C ARG A 202 -12.78 -13.11 16.28
N ALA A 203 -13.00 -12.10 15.43
CA ALA A 203 -12.08 -10.97 15.32
C ALA A 203 -11.93 -10.25 16.66
N LEU A 204 -13.03 -10.02 17.38
CA LEU A 204 -13.01 -9.37 18.70
C LEU A 204 -12.29 -10.23 19.75
N GLU A 205 -12.38 -11.56 19.69
CA GLU A 205 -11.60 -12.47 20.55
C GLU A 205 -10.10 -12.30 20.33
N VAL A 206 -9.64 -12.20 19.08
CA VAL A 206 -8.24 -11.90 18.76
C VAL A 206 -7.84 -10.58 19.39
N ALA A 207 -8.64 -9.52 19.24
CA ALA A 207 -8.36 -8.20 19.80
C ALA A 207 -8.30 -8.21 21.33
N ARG A 208 -9.20 -8.93 22.00
CA ARG A 208 -9.19 -9.13 23.49
C ARG A 208 -7.94 -9.89 23.93
N GLY A 209 -7.61 -10.98 23.27
CA GLY A 209 -6.41 -11.79 23.57
C GLY A 209 -5.09 -11.02 23.42
N ARG A 210 -5.09 -9.96 22.64
CA ARG A 210 -3.94 -9.05 22.49
C ARG A 210 -3.99 -7.80 23.38
N GLY A 211 -5.04 -7.63 24.17
CA GLY A 211 -5.23 -6.45 25.01
C GLY A 211 -5.46 -5.16 24.20
N TRP A 212 -5.96 -5.28 22.97
CA TRP A 212 -6.31 -4.12 22.14
C TRP A 212 -7.64 -3.49 22.59
N VAL A 213 -8.53 -4.29 23.17
CA VAL A 213 -9.78 -3.82 23.75
C VAL A 213 -9.49 -3.27 25.13
N ARG A 214 -9.67 -1.96 25.35
CA ARG A 214 -9.44 -1.28 26.62
C ARG A 214 -10.64 -0.42 26.98
N GLU A 215 -11.05 -0.49 28.23
CA GLU A 215 -12.12 0.35 28.75
C GLU A 215 -11.72 1.83 28.68
N GLY A 216 -12.59 2.68 28.18
CA GLY A 216 -12.34 4.12 28.05
C GLY A 216 -11.34 4.54 26.97
N ALA A 217 -10.82 3.60 26.14
CA ALA A 217 -9.85 3.94 25.10
C ALA A 217 -10.45 4.85 24.03
N ASP A 218 -9.67 5.83 23.57
CA ASP A 218 -9.94 6.58 22.36
C ASP A 218 -9.33 5.83 21.16
N TYR A 219 -10.17 5.10 20.45
CA TYR A 219 -9.77 4.31 19.26
C TYR A 219 -9.59 5.17 18.01
N CYS A 220 -10.07 6.42 18.04
CA CYS A 220 -10.02 7.35 16.91
C CYS A 220 -8.76 8.22 16.92
N SER A 221 -8.10 8.38 18.07
CA SER A 221 -6.84 9.09 18.09
C SER A 221 -5.74 8.30 17.39
N ALA A 222 -4.91 8.99 16.62
CA ALA A 222 -3.73 8.42 15.96
C ALA A 222 -2.71 7.95 17.01
N ALA A 223 -3.02 6.83 17.67
CA ALA A 223 -2.21 6.34 18.77
C ALA A 223 -0.89 5.76 18.24
N ARG A 224 0.19 6.15 18.86
CA ARG A 224 1.53 5.60 18.68
C ARG A 224 1.57 4.18 19.26
N GLY A 225 1.81 3.16 18.44
CA GLY A 225 1.92 1.78 18.91
C GLY A 225 2.15 0.78 17.76
N ALA A 226 2.46 -0.48 18.09
CA ALA A 226 2.79 -1.55 17.16
C ALA A 226 1.63 -1.94 16.21
N VAL A 227 0.38 -1.70 16.63
CA VAL A 227 -0.81 -1.92 15.82
C VAL A 227 -1.16 -0.63 15.08
N GLY A 228 -1.38 -0.72 13.77
CA GLY A 228 -1.71 0.43 12.91
C GLY A 228 -2.98 1.17 13.35
N ALA A 229 -3.09 2.45 12.99
CA ALA A 229 -4.24 3.28 13.32
C ALA A 229 -5.56 2.68 12.78
N GLU A 230 -5.49 2.07 11.59
CA GLU A 230 -6.63 1.41 10.95
C GLU A 230 -7.15 0.23 11.76
N THR A 231 -6.26 -0.67 12.20
CA THR A 231 -6.66 -1.83 13.02
C THR A 231 -7.29 -1.40 14.34
N ARG A 232 -6.79 -0.35 14.97
CA ARG A 232 -7.37 0.18 16.21
C ARG A 232 -8.74 0.77 16.01
N ALA A 233 -8.93 1.54 14.95
CA ALA A 233 -10.23 2.09 14.61
C ALA A 233 -11.26 0.98 14.29
N LEU A 234 -10.82 -0.11 13.63
CA LEU A 234 -11.64 -1.31 13.40
C LEU A 234 -11.97 -2.04 14.72
N VAL A 235 -11.02 -2.16 15.65
CA VAL A 235 -11.29 -2.68 17.01
C VAL A 235 -12.32 -1.82 17.73
N GLY A 236 -12.17 -0.49 17.65
CA GLY A 236 -13.13 0.47 18.23
C GLY A 236 -14.52 0.32 17.66
N MET A 237 -14.64 0.09 16.36
CA MET A 237 -15.91 -0.18 15.69
C MET A 237 -16.66 -1.38 16.31
N LEU A 238 -15.93 -2.43 16.67
CA LEU A 238 -16.50 -3.63 17.28
C LEU A 238 -16.74 -3.50 18.79
N ALA A 239 -15.76 -2.93 19.52
CA ALA A 239 -15.72 -2.95 20.96
C ALA A 239 -16.41 -1.75 21.64
N ALA A 240 -16.48 -0.60 20.98
CA ALA A 240 -17.05 0.63 21.51
C ALA A 240 -17.91 1.35 20.44
N PRO A 241 -19.03 0.77 20.09
CA PRO A 241 -19.89 1.24 18.99
C PRO A 241 -20.43 2.67 19.16
N GLU A 242 -20.54 3.16 20.39
CA GLU A 242 -20.98 4.53 20.68
C GLU A 242 -19.98 5.63 20.30
N ARG A 243 -18.71 5.26 20.02
CA ARG A 243 -17.62 6.17 19.67
C ARG A 243 -17.25 6.10 18.18
N ALA A 244 -18.24 6.08 17.34
CA ALA A 244 -18.09 5.79 15.90
C ALA A 244 -17.74 7.03 15.03
N ASP A 245 -17.32 8.16 15.59
CA ASP A 245 -17.12 9.40 14.83
C ASP A 245 -15.94 9.33 13.85
N CYS A 246 -14.96 8.46 14.08
CA CYS A 246 -13.83 8.26 13.18
C CYS A 246 -14.11 7.33 11.99
N LEU A 247 -15.27 6.69 11.89
CA LEU A 247 -15.52 5.70 10.83
C LEU A 247 -15.58 6.31 9.43
N LEU A 248 -16.08 7.54 9.28
CA LEU A 248 -16.07 8.20 7.97
C LEU A 248 -14.66 8.59 7.51
N PRO A 249 -13.82 9.26 8.34
CA PRO A 249 -12.40 9.48 8.03
C PRO A 249 -11.65 8.17 7.74
N LEU A 250 -11.88 7.11 8.52
CA LEU A 250 -11.27 5.81 8.29
C LEU A 250 -11.70 5.20 6.94
N GLY A 251 -13.00 5.22 6.63
CA GLY A 251 -13.50 4.73 5.33
C GLY A 251 -12.89 5.48 4.14
N ARG A 252 -12.71 6.81 4.27
CA ARG A 252 -12.01 7.62 3.26
C ARG A 252 -10.55 7.19 3.11
N ALA A 253 -9.80 7.07 4.20
CA ALA A 253 -8.40 6.65 4.19
C ALA A 253 -8.22 5.24 3.58
N LEU A 254 -9.09 4.29 3.92
CA LEU A 254 -9.10 2.95 3.33
C LEU A 254 -9.39 2.99 1.81
N THR A 255 -10.29 3.87 1.38
CA THR A 255 -10.57 4.08 -0.05
C THR A 255 -9.33 4.61 -0.79
N ASP A 256 -8.63 5.57 -0.21
CA ASP A 256 -7.41 6.14 -0.79
C ASP A 256 -6.25 5.14 -0.82
N ALA A 257 -6.23 4.21 0.13
CA ALA A 257 -5.32 3.06 0.15
C ALA A 257 -5.72 1.92 -0.82
N ASN A 258 -6.78 2.07 -1.62
CA ASN A 258 -7.36 1.05 -2.49
C ASN A 258 -7.94 -0.19 -1.77
N LEU A 259 -8.26 -0.06 -0.48
CA LEU A 259 -8.85 -1.11 0.34
C LEU A 259 -10.39 -1.00 0.33
N VAL A 260 -10.99 -1.35 -0.81
CA VAL A 260 -12.42 -1.14 -1.12
C VAL A 260 -13.35 -1.90 -0.16
N ARG A 261 -13.01 -3.16 0.12
CA ARG A 261 -13.83 -4.07 0.93
C ARG A 261 -13.91 -3.58 2.38
N LEU A 262 -12.75 -3.30 3.00
CA LEU A 262 -12.69 -2.75 4.36
C LEU A 262 -13.36 -1.37 4.44
N SER A 263 -13.13 -0.50 3.45
CA SER A 263 -13.79 0.80 3.38
C SER A 263 -15.32 0.63 3.37
N ARG A 264 -15.85 -0.24 2.52
CA ARG A 264 -17.28 -0.53 2.43
C ARG A 264 -17.84 -1.03 3.77
N LEU A 265 -17.15 -1.98 4.40
CA LEU A 265 -17.57 -2.55 5.69
C LEU A 265 -17.68 -1.47 6.77
N VAL A 266 -16.65 -0.62 6.90
CA VAL A 266 -16.61 0.49 7.86
C VAL A 266 -17.72 1.51 7.60
N LEU A 267 -17.93 1.90 6.34
CA LEU A 267 -18.94 2.89 5.98
C LEU A 267 -20.37 2.36 6.11
N GLN A 268 -20.60 1.09 5.83
CA GLN A 268 -21.90 0.46 6.09
C GLN A 268 -22.23 0.39 7.58
N ASP A 269 -21.22 0.12 8.43
CA ASP A 269 -21.39 0.17 9.87
C ASP A 269 -21.69 1.60 10.34
N ARG A 270 -21.02 2.61 9.81
CA ARG A 270 -21.28 4.03 10.09
C ARG A 270 -22.71 4.43 9.72
N ILE A 271 -23.26 3.94 8.60
CA ILE A 271 -24.66 4.19 8.22
C ILE A 271 -25.64 3.62 9.26
N ARG A 272 -25.39 2.38 9.71
CA ARG A 272 -26.25 1.73 10.73
C ARG A 272 -26.29 2.53 12.03
N ARG A 273 -25.21 3.22 12.36
CA ARG A 273 -25.02 3.99 13.61
C ARG A 273 -25.15 5.49 13.43
N ALA A 274 -25.54 5.96 12.25
CA ALA A 274 -25.62 7.39 11.97
C ALA A 274 -26.64 8.07 12.89
N PRO A 275 -26.27 9.14 13.64
CA PRO A 275 -27.12 9.79 14.62
C PRO A 275 -28.29 10.54 13.96
N ASP A 276 -28.14 10.97 12.72
CA ASP A 276 -29.12 11.75 12.00
C ASP A 276 -29.10 11.50 10.48
N ALA A 277 -30.10 12.04 9.79
CA ALA A 277 -30.26 11.88 8.34
C ALA A 277 -29.17 12.60 7.52
N ARG A 278 -28.49 13.62 8.07
CA ARG A 278 -27.40 14.34 7.38
C ARG A 278 -26.15 13.48 7.35
N ALA A 279 -25.74 12.95 8.51
CA ALA A 279 -24.58 12.06 8.63
C ALA A 279 -24.78 10.80 7.76
N ARG A 280 -26.00 10.22 7.74
CA ARG A 280 -26.31 9.10 6.86
C ARG A 280 -26.14 9.46 5.38
N ARG A 281 -26.72 10.56 4.91
CA ARG A 281 -26.63 10.99 3.51
C ARG A 281 -25.17 11.27 3.07
N GLU A 282 -24.36 11.81 3.95
CA GLU A 282 -22.93 12.05 3.64
C GLU A 282 -22.21 10.73 3.32
N VAL A 283 -22.42 9.70 4.14
CA VAL A 283 -21.80 8.37 3.93
C VAL A 283 -22.38 7.67 2.71
N GLU A 284 -23.71 7.72 2.52
CA GLU A 284 -24.37 7.13 1.35
C GLU A 284 -23.89 7.76 0.04
N THR A 285 -23.69 9.08 0.05
CA THR A 285 -23.11 9.83 -1.09
C THR A 285 -21.69 9.36 -1.37
N PHE A 286 -20.87 9.24 -0.33
CA PHE A 286 -19.51 8.73 -0.49
C PHE A 286 -19.48 7.29 -1.03
N LEU A 287 -20.29 6.39 -0.49
CA LEU A 287 -20.43 5.01 -0.98
C LEU A 287 -20.82 4.97 -2.45
N ARG A 288 -21.78 5.81 -2.86
CA ARG A 288 -22.28 5.84 -4.24
C ARG A 288 -21.26 6.32 -5.26
N TYR A 289 -20.46 7.33 -4.92
CA TYR A 289 -19.62 8.03 -5.89
C TYR A 289 -18.13 7.71 -5.77
N ARG A 290 -17.71 7.12 -4.64
CA ARG A 290 -16.30 6.83 -4.37
C ARG A 290 -15.95 5.35 -4.36
N LEU A 291 -16.93 4.47 -4.17
CA LEU A 291 -16.73 3.02 -4.15
C LEU A 291 -17.44 2.34 -5.33
N PRO A 292 -16.97 1.17 -5.78
CA PRO A 292 -17.69 0.33 -6.74
C PRO A 292 -19.11 0.03 -6.26
N ALA A 293 -20.06 -0.07 -7.19
CA ALA A 293 -21.46 -0.35 -6.85
C ALA A 293 -21.72 -1.81 -6.40
N HIS A 294 -20.77 -2.70 -6.64
CA HIS A 294 -20.85 -4.14 -6.32
C HIS A 294 -19.75 -4.55 -5.34
N ASP A 295 -19.87 -5.76 -4.81
CA ASP A 295 -18.84 -6.34 -3.97
C ASP A 295 -17.67 -6.86 -4.83
N VAL A 296 -16.52 -6.21 -4.70
CA VAL A 296 -15.31 -6.56 -5.45
C VAL A 296 -14.70 -7.83 -4.87
N PRO A 297 -14.37 -8.84 -5.69
CA PRO A 297 -13.64 -10.02 -5.24
C PRO A 297 -12.29 -9.64 -4.61
N LYS A 298 -11.91 -10.30 -3.51
CA LYS A 298 -10.65 -10.02 -2.80
C LYS A 298 -9.44 -10.11 -3.72
N THR A 299 -9.42 -11.10 -4.61
CA THR A 299 -8.35 -11.28 -5.60
C THR A 299 -8.20 -10.06 -6.52
N ALA A 300 -9.32 -9.53 -7.05
CA ALA A 300 -9.29 -8.35 -7.92
C ALA A 300 -8.77 -7.11 -7.19
N GLU A 301 -9.23 -6.88 -5.95
CA GLU A 301 -8.73 -5.80 -5.09
C GLU A 301 -7.24 -5.96 -4.81
N SER A 302 -6.80 -7.16 -4.41
CA SER A 302 -5.40 -7.45 -4.08
C SER A 302 -4.47 -7.27 -5.28
N LEU A 303 -4.90 -7.67 -6.48
CA LEU A 303 -4.17 -7.46 -7.74
C LEU A 303 -4.07 -5.96 -8.09
N ASN A 304 -5.14 -5.19 -7.89
CA ASN A 304 -5.13 -3.74 -8.08
C ASN A 304 -4.17 -3.04 -7.13
N VAL A 305 -4.12 -3.46 -5.85
CA VAL A 305 -3.16 -2.94 -4.86
C VAL A 305 -1.73 -3.32 -5.21
N ALA A 306 -1.48 -4.57 -5.64
CA ALA A 306 -0.17 -5.01 -6.10
C ALA A 306 0.31 -4.19 -7.31
N ALA A 307 -0.56 -3.97 -8.30
CA ALA A 307 -0.28 -3.14 -9.46
C ALA A 307 0.06 -1.69 -9.09
N TYR A 308 -0.69 -1.10 -8.17
CA TYR A 308 -0.42 0.23 -7.65
C TYR A 308 0.96 0.33 -6.98
N ASN A 309 1.33 -0.67 -6.19
CA ASN A 309 2.66 -0.72 -5.56
C ASN A 309 3.77 -0.91 -6.59
N LEU A 310 3.58 -1.76 -7.61
CA LEU A 310 4.54 -1.92 -8.70
C LEU A 310 4.80 -0.60 -9.43
N GLN A 311 3.75 0.16 -9.72
CA GLN A 311 3.85 1.48 -10.35
C GLN A 311 4.58 2.49 -9.47
N HIS A 312 4.14 2.70 -8.21
CA HIS A 312 4.58 3.84 -7.40
C HIS A 312 5.77 3.57 -6.48
N ARG A 313 5.94 2.33 -6.01
CA ARG A 313 7.05 1.99 -5.10
C ARG A 313 8.25 1.39 -5.83
N PHE A 314 7.99 0.59 -6.87
CA PHE A 314 9.04 -0.10 -7.62
C PHE A 314 9.36 0.56 -8.95
N GLY A 315 8.45 1.36 -9.52
CA GLY A 315 8.60 2.01 -10.81
C GLY A 315 8.54 1.03 -12.00
N ASP A 316 8.05 -0.20 -11.77
CA ASP A 316 7.91 -1.22 -12.82
C ASP A 316 6.54 -1.07 -13.49
N GLN A 317 6.48 -0.18 -14.47
CA GLN A 317 5.26 0.15 -15.20
C GLN A 317 4.74 -1.02 -16.03
N GLY A 318 5.62 -1.87 -16.56
CA GLY A 318 5.23 -3.05 -17.33
C GLY A 318 4.57 -4.14 -16.48
N ALA A 319 5.18 -4.44 -15.31
CA ALA A 319 4.58 -5.35 -14.35
C ALA A 319 3.27 -4.78 -13.77
N ALA A 320 3.22 -3.46 -13.51
CA ALA A 320 2.02 -2.80 -13.03
C ALA A 320 0.86 -2.92 -14.04
N ALA A 321 1.11 -2.64 -15.32
CA ALA A 321 0.09 -2.80 -16.37
C ALA A 321 -0.44 -4.24 -16.43
N THR A 322 0.46 -5.22 -16.37
CA THR A 322 0.09 -6.64 -16.34
C THR A 322 -0.78 -6.99 -15.13
N ALA A 323 -0.43 -6.48 -13.95
CA ALA A 323 -1.18 -6.75 -12.73
C ALA A 323 -2.56 -6.06 -12.73
N TYR A 324 -2.68 -4.83 -13.27
CA TYR A 324 -3.99 -4.20 -13.50
C TYR A 324 -4.86 -5.00 -14.46
N GLN A 325 -4.28 -5.53 -15.56
CA GLN A 325 -5.02 -6.39 -16.49
C GLN A 325 -5.51 -7.68 -15.83
N LYS A 326 -4.70 -8.30 -14.95
CA LYS A 326 -5.14 -9.43 -14.13
C LYS A 326 -6.30 -9.05 -13.18
N ALA A 327 -6.26 -7.86 -12.58
CA ALA A 327 -7.35 -7.37 -11.73
C ALA A 327 -8.65 -7.21 -12.53
N ILE A 328 -8.56 -6.68 -13.76
CA ILE A 328 -9.67 -6.58 -14.71
C ILE A 328 -10.23 -7.97 -15.08
N ALA A 329 -9.35 -8.93 -15.36
CA ALA A 329 -9.76 -10.29 -15.67
C ALA A 329 -10.46 -10.99 -14.50
N ALA A 330 -10.02 -10.71 -13.26
CA ALA A 330 -10.63 -11.24 -12.04
C ALA A 330 -12.00 -10.60 -11.74
N ASP A 331 -12.20 -9.33 -12.12
CA ASP A 331 -13.48 -8.64 -12.02
C ASP A 331 -13.62 -7.53 -13.09
N PRO A 332 -14.25 -7.84 -14.24
CA PRO A 332 -14.47 -6.85 -15.30
C PRO A 332 -15.37 -5.68 -14.92
N LYS A 333 -16.14 -5.77 -13.82
CA LYS A 333 -16.98 -4.68 -13.31
C LYS A 333 -16.24 -3.76 -12.35
N PHE A 334 -15.02 -4.09 -11.96
CA PHE A 334 -14.19 -3.28 -11.09
C PHE A 334 -13.53 -2.15 -11.89
N SER A 335 -14.08 -0.95 -11.84
CA SER A 335 -13.65 0.20 -12.65
C SER A 335 -12.27 0.76 -12.27
N TRP A 336 -11.78 0.52 -11.06
CA TRP A 336 -10.54 1.13 -10.56
C TRP A 336 -9.27 0.69 -11.32
N PRO A 337 -9.06 -0.60 -11.65
CA PRO A 337 -7.92 -1.00 -12.45
C PRO A 337 -7.87 -0.33 -13.83
N TYR A 338 -9.03 -0.12 -14.46
CA TYR A 338 -9.10 0.60 -15.74
C TYR A 338 -8.66 2.06 -15.58
N ALA A 339 -9.15 2.75 -14.54
CA ALA A 339 -8.77 4.13 -14.26
C ALA A 339 -7.28 4.25 -13.88
N ASN A 340 -6.74 3.29 -13.15
CA ASN A 340 -5.33 3.23 -12.81
C ASN A 340 -4.45 2.96 -14.04
N LEU A 341 -4.87 2.07 -14.98
CA LEU A 341 -4.22 1.91 -16.28
C LEU A 341 -4.21 3.21 -17.07
N GLY A 342 -5.34 3.91 -17.13
CA GLY A 342 -5.41 5.22 -17.78
C GLY A 342 -4.38 6.19 -17.18
N ARG A 343 -4.28 6.27 -15.85
CA ARG A 343 -3.27 7.11 -15.18
C ARG A 343 -1.83 6.66 -15.46
N LEU A 344 -1.59 5.34 -15.48
CA LEU A 344 -0.28 4.79 -15.84
C LEU A 344 0.13 5.22 -17.26
N TYR A 345 -0.79 5.16 -18.22
CA TYR A 345 -0.52 5.61 -19.59
C TYR A 345 -0.32 7.13 -19.69
N MET A 346 -0.97 7.92 -18.81
CA MET A 346 -0.65 9.38 -18.70
C MET A 346 0.78 9.59 -18.20
N GLU A 347 1.26 8.82 -17.23
CA GLU A 347 2.64 8.88 -16.73
C GLU A 347 3.68 8.44 -17.77
N LEU A 348 3.25 7.70 -18.80
CA LEU A 348 4.04 7.29 -19.97
C LEU A 348 3.90 8.24 -21.17
N ASP A 349 3.25 9.39 -20.99
CA ASP A 349 2.92 10.37 -22.04
C ASP A 349 2.08 9.78 -23.20
N GLN A 350 1.41 8.63 -22.98
CA GLN A 350 0.56 7.95 -23.96
C GLN A 350 -0.92 8.34 -23.75
N TYR A 351 -1.21 9.62 -23.97
CA TYR A 351 -2.50 10.23 -23.61
C TYR A 351 -3.69 9.68 -24.40
N ASP A 352 -3.53 9.25 -25.65
CA ASP A 352 -4.61 8.62 -26.42
C ASP A 352 -5.03 7.28 -25.80
N LEU A 353 -4.06 6.44 -25.42
CA LEU A 353 -4.34 5.19 -24.68
C LEU A 353 -4.95 5.47 -23.30
N ALA A 354 -4.51 6.53 -22.64
CA ALA A 354 -5.11 6.94 -21.37
C ALA A 354 -6.59 7.30 -21.55
N VAL A 355 -6.94 8.04 -22.59
CA VAL A 355 -8.34 8.38 -22.93
C VAL A 355 -9.18 7.11 -23.13
N ASP A 356 -8.67 6.09 -23.85
CA ASP A 356 -9.37 4.84 -24.08
C ASP A 356 -9.64 4.07 -22.77
N TRP A 357 -8.62 3.95 -21.91
CA TRP A 357 -8.76 3.24 -20.63
C TRP A 357 -9.67 3.99 -19.66
N LEU A 358 -9.56 5.32 -19.57
CA LEU A 358 -10.41 6.15 -18.70
C LEU A 358 -11.87 6.16 -19.17
N SER A 359 -12.10 6.22 -20.49
CA SER A 359 -13.43 6.09 -21.09
C SER A 359 -14.05 4.72 -20.80
N THR A 360 -13.23 3.67 -20.80
CA THR A 360 -13.67 2.33 -20.42
C THR A 360 -14.02 2.26 -18.94
N ALA A 361 -13.21 2.87 -18.04
CA ALA A 361 -13.50 2.97 -16.63
C ALA A 361 -14.87 3.64 -16.36
N ILE A 362 -15.16 4.72 -17.10
CA ILE A 362 -16.44 5.45 -17.01
C ILE A 362 -17.60 4.59 -17.53
N ARG A 363 -17.41 3.85 -18.62
CA ARG A 363 -18.43 2.94 -19.15
C ARG A 363 -18.76 1.81 -18.15
N VAL A 364 -17.76 1.29 -17.44
CA VAL A 364 -17.93 0.28 -16.38
C VAL A 364 -18.62 0.87 -15.16
N ASN A 365 -18.20 2.07 -14.75
CA ASN A 365 -18.81 2.80 -13.63
C ASN A 365 -18.95 4.29 -13.98
N PRO A 366 -20.14 4.74 -14.43
CA PRO A 366 -20.40 6.15 -14.75
C PRO A 366 -20.21 7.12 -13.57
N ASN A 367 -20.24 6.61 -12.34
CA ASN A 367 -20.04 7.40 -11.12
C ASN A 367 -18.58 7.41 -10.64
N HIS A 368 -17.63 6.98 -11.44
CA HIS A 368 -16.23 6.94 -11.07
C HIS A 368 -15.58 8.33 -11.21
N PHE A 369 -15.67 9.14 -10.16
CA PHE A 369 -15.16 10.52 -10.10
C PHE A 369 -13.74 10.65 -10.67
N ARG A 370 -12.76 9.84 -10.16
CA ARG A 370 -11.35 9.93 -10.58
C ARG A 370 -11.16 9.62 -12.08
N ALA A 371 -11.99 8.74 -12.66
CA ALA A 371 -11.91 8.45 -14.08
C ALA A 371 -12.32 9.66 -14.93
N HIS A 372 -13.40 10.36 -14.55
CA HIS A 372 -13.80 11.59 -15.22
C HIS A 372 -12.76 12.71 -15.07
N ALA A 373 -12.22 12.91 -13.86
CA ALA A 373 -11.22 13.93 -13.60
C ALA A 373 -9.93 13.67 -14.41
N ASN A 374 -9.41 12.45 -14.39
CA ASN A 374 -8.22 12.05 -15.14
C ASN A 374 -8.44 12.09 -16.66
N LEU A 375 -9.64 11.72 -17.15
CA LEU A 375 -10.02 11.87 -18.55
C LEU A 375 -9.93 13.34 -18.98
N GLY A 376 -10.44 14.25 -18.14
CA GLY A 376 -10.30 15.68 -18.38
C GLY A 376 -8.84 16.11 -18.51
N VAL A 377 -7.95 15.63 -17.63
CA VAL A 377 -6.51 15.94 -17.69
C VAL A 377 -5.88 15.39 -18.97
N ALA A 378 -6.15 14.15 -19.34
CA ALA A 378 -5.62 13.55 -20.57
C ALA A 378 -6.08 14.32 -21.82
N LEU A 379 -7.37 14.65 -21.91
CA LEU A 379 -7.94 15.43 -23.01
C LEU A 379 -7.39 16.86 -23.06
N GLN A 380 -7.21 17.51 -21.91
CA GLN A 380 -6.60 18.84 -21.82
C GLN A 380 -5.16 18.82 -22.35
N THR A 381 -4.37 17.80 -22.03
CA THR A 381 -3.00 17.65 -22.53
C THR A 381 -2.98 17.43 -24.05
N LEU A 382 -3.95 16.72 -24.58
CA LEU A 382 -4.18 16.56 -26.03
C LEU A 382 -4.79 17.79 -26.70
N ARG A 383 -4.98 18.91 -25.97
CA ARG A 383 -5.63 20.15 -26.41
C ARG A 383 -7.10 19.97 -26.87
N ARG A 384 -7.74 18.87 -26.49
CA ARG A 384 -9.17 18.58 -26.74
C ARG A 384 -10.02 19.26 -25.67
N TYR A 385 -9.95 20.59 -25.58
CA TYR A 385 -10.45 21.37 -24.45
C TYR A 385 -11.96 21.27 -24.22
N ASP A 386 -12.78 21.23 -25.29
CA ASP A 386 -14.23 21.09 -25.15
C ASP A 386 -14.62 19.75 -24.48
N GLU A 387 -13.93 18.68 -24.87
CA GLU A 387 -14.14 17.36 -24.27
C GLU A 387 -13.61 17.31 -22.83
N ALA A 388 -12.48 17.96 -22.57
CA ALA A 388 -11.94 18.10 -21.20
C ALA A 388 -12.93 18.84 -20.28
N VAL A 389 -13.53 19.94 -20.75
CA VAL A 389 -14.57 20.68 -20.01
C VAL A 389 -15.76 19.78 -19.69
N ALA A 390 -16.21 18.97 -20.66
CA ALA A 390 -17.31 18.01 -20.44
C ALA A 390 -16.94 16.98 -19.36
N ALA A 391 -15.72 16.42 -19.43
CA ALA A 391 -15.24 15.43 -18.47
C ALA A 391 -15.09 16.02 -17.06
N TYR A 392 -14.53 17.24 -16.92
CA TYR A 392 -14.42 17.92 -15.62
C TYR A 392 -15.80 18.28 -15.03
N ARG A 393 -16.75 18.71 -15.86
CA ARG A 393 -18.12 18.96 -15.39
C ARG A 393 -18.79 17.70 -14.89
N ALA A 394 -18.58 16.56 -15.57
CA ALA A 394 -19.07 15.27 -15.12
C ALA A 394 -18.42 14.87 -13.78
N ALA A 395 -17.10 15.07 -13.61
CA ALA A 395 -16.43 14.86 -12.34
C ALA A 395 -17.02 15.73 -11.21
N LEU A 396 -17.19 17.04 -11.47
CA LEU A 396 -17.73 17.98 -10.48
C LEU A 396 -19.21 17.77 -10.16
N ALA A 397 -19.97 17.12 -11.03
CA ALA A 397 -21.32 16.67 -10.71
C ALA A 397 -21.33 15.53 -9.67
N LEU A 398 -20.23 14.73 -9.60
CA LEU A 398 -20.05 13.66 -8.63
C LEU A 398 -19.39 14.15 -7.33
N ASP A 399 -18.45 15.10 -7.43
CA ASP A 399 -17.80 15.75 -6.29
C ASP A 399 -17.63 17.26 -6.53
N PRO A 400 -18.58 18.07 -6.10
CA PRO A 400 -18.52 19.51 -6.27
C PRO A 400 -17.44 20.21 -5.44
N ALA A 401 -16.81 19.52 -4.50
CA ALA A 401 -15.82 20.08 -3.57
C ALA A 401 -14.36 19.82 -3.99
N ASP A 402 -14.12 19.22 -5.14
CA ASP A 402 -12.76 18.95 -5.60
C ASP A 402 -12.11 20.18 -6.23
N ALA A 403 -11.26 20.86 -5.45
CA ALA A 403 -10.59 22.10 -5.85
C ALA A 403 -9.72 21.90 -7.10
N ALA A 404 -8.99 20.79 -7.20
CA ALA A 404 -8.11 20.50 -8.32
C ALA A 404 -8.89 20.39 -9.65
N THR A 405 -10.05 19.73 -9.64
CA THR A 405 -10.92 19.63 -10.82
C THR A 405 -11.51 20.98 -11.21
N HIS A 406 -11.88 21.84 -10.25
CA HIS A 406 -12.30 23.23 -10.56
C HIS A 406 -11.18 24.05 -11.20
N ALA A 407 -9.93 23.94 -10.72
CA ALA A 407 -8.78 24.62 -11.30
C ALA A 407 -8.52 24.15 -12.74
N ASN A 408 -8.54 22.83 -12.97
CA ASN A 408 -8.36 22.25 -14.31
C ASN A 408 -9.47 22.63 -15.29
N LEU A 409 -10.73 22.62 -14.83
CA LEU A 409 -11.87 23.12 -15.60
C LEU A 409 -11.66 24.60 -15.99
N GLY A 410 -11.21 25.41 -15.03
CA GLY A 410 -10.93 26.81 -15.28
C GLY A 410 -9.87 27.02 -16.37
N ARG A 411 -8.74 26.29 -16.28
CA ARG A 411 -7.68 26.34 -17.29
C ARG A 411 -8.18 25.94 -18.68
N SER A 412 -8.97 24.87 -18.79
CA SER A 412 -9.53 24.42 -20.07
C SER A 412 -10.50 25.45 -20.66
N LEU A 413 -11.35 26.09 -19.83
CA LEU A 413 -12.25 27.14 -20.26
C LEU A 413 -11.50 28.40 -20.76
N LEU A 414 -10.42 28.79 -20.07
CA LEU A 414 -9.56 29.88 -20.48
C LEU A 414 -8.87 29.61 -21.82
N SER A 415 -8.42 28.37 -22.05
CA SER A 415 -7.84 27.96 -23.33
C SER A 415 -8.86 28.00 -24.49
N LEU A 416 -10.16 27.89 -24.20
CA LEU A 416 -11.25 28.05 -25.17
C LEU A 416 -11.68 29.54 -25.35
N GLY A 417 -11.06 30.49 -24.65
CA GLY A 417 -11.48 31.91 -24.66
C GLY A 417 -12.77 32.16 -23.87
N ARG A 418 -13.21 31.21 -23.03
CA ARG A 418 -14.39 31.35 -22.15
C ARG A 418 -13.98 31.96 -20.80
N ASP A 419 -13.40 33.17 -20.88
CA ASP A 419 -12.64 33.81 -19.79
C ASP A 419 -13.46 33.94 -18.49
N GLN A 420 -14.70 34.44 -18.58
CA GLN A 420 -15.54 34.65 -17.41
C GLN A 420 -15.90 33.36 -16.69
N GLU A 421 -16.17 32.30 -17.45
CA GLU A 421 -16.46 30.97 -16.87
C GLU A 421 -15.21 30.35 -16.25
N GLY A 422 -14.08 30.48 -16.95
CA GLY A 422 -12.79 29.99 -16.49
C GLY A 422 -12.37 30.64 -15.17
N LEU A 423 -12.43 31.97 -15.07
CA LEU A 423 -12.12 32.71 -13.85
C LEU A 423 -13.05 32.31 -12.68
N ARG A 424 -14.34 32.11 -12.93
CA ARG A 424 -15.29 31.66 -11.90
C ARG A 424 -14.93 30.27 -11.40
N ALA A 425 -14.51 29.37 -12.28
CA ALA A 425 -14.11 28.02 -11.89
C ALA A 425 -12.82 28.07 -11.02
N VAL A 426 -11.80 28.84 -11.44
CA VAL A 426 -10.57 29.02 -10.64
C VAL A 426 -10.87 29.69 -9.29
N GLN A 427 -11.75 30.70 -9.26
CA GLN A 427 -12.16 31.33 -8.02
C GLN A 427 -12.88 30.37 -7.05
N THR A 428 -13.63 29.40 -7.61
CA THR A 428 -14.22 28.33 -6.81
C THR A 428 -13.15 27.39 -6.27
N ALA A 429 -12.14 27.04 -7.09
CA ALA A 429 -11.00 26.23 -6.64
C ALA A 429 -10.28 26.87 -5.45
N VAL A 430 -9.94 28.15 -5.54
CA VAL A 430 -9.28 28.91 -4.45
C VAL A 430 -10.13 28.95 -3.17
N ARG A 431 -11.44 29.11 -3.31
CA ARG A 431 -12.33 29.10 -2.14
C ARG A 431 -12.36 27.76 -1.43
N LEU A 432 -12.19 26.66 -2.19
CA LEU A 432 -12.11 25.30 -1.66
C LEU A 432 -10.70 24.97 -1.12
N ASP A 433 -9.67 25.46 -1.80
CA ASP A 433 -8.26 25.32 -1.42
C ASP A 433 -7.52 26.65 -1.61
N PRO A 434 -7.32 27.42 -0.53
CA PRO A 434 -6.61 28.71 -0.58
C PRO A 434 -5.16 28.64 -1.08
N SER A 435 -4.54 27.47 -1.10
CA SER A 435 -3.16 27.32 -1.62
C SER A 435 -3.07 27.59 -3.14
N LEU A 436 -4.19 27.57 -3.85
CA LEU A 436 -4.30 27.86 -5.29
C LEU A 436 -4.40 29.36 -5.64
N GLU A 437 -4.27 30.27 -4.66
CA GLU A 437 -4.40 31.72 -4.89
C GLU A 437 -3.34 32.25 -5.84
N GLU A 438 -2.10 31.80 -5.72
CA GLU A 438 -1.01 32.21 -6.62
C GLU A 438 -1.29 31.82 -8.08
N GLU A 439 -1.85 30.63 -8.31
CA GLU A 439 -2.26 30.16 -9.64
C GLU A 439 -3.37 31.07 -10.21
N ARG A 440 -4.36 31.44 -9.41
CA ARG A 440 -5.42 32.36 -9.81
C ARG A 440 -4.87 33.73 -10.24
N GLU A 441 -3.95 34.31 -9.45
CA GLU A 441 -3.31 35.59 -9.79
C GLU A 441 -2.53 35.50 -11.11
N LEU A 442 -1.77 34.40 -11.29
CA LEU A 442 -1.00 34.18 -12.51
C LEU A 442 -1.91 34.13 -13.74
N LEU A 443 -3.00 33.38 -13.69
CA LEU A 443 -3.99 33.28 -14.78
C LEU A 443 -4.67 34.61 -15.05
N THR A 444 -5.04 35.38 -14.02
CA THR A 444 -5.65 36.69 -14.16
C THR A 444 -4.70 37.69 -14.82
N ARG A 445 -3.42 37.71 -14.45
CA ARG A 445 -2.38 38.58 -15.04
C ARG A 445 -2.15 38.26 -16.53
N ARG A 446 -2.11 36.95 -16.89
CA ARG A 446 -1.94 36.51 -18.29
C ARG A 446 -3.10 36.97 -19.17
N LEU A 447 -4.34 36.87 -18.70
CA LEU A 447 -5.51 37.36 -19.41
C LEU A 447 -5.48 38.88 -19.59
N ALA A 448 -5.10 39.65 -18.55
CA ALA A 448 -4.97 41.09 -18.61
C ALA A 448 -3.87 41.52 -19.59
N GLY A 449 -2.81 40.73 -19.76
CA GLY A 449 -1.74 40.99 -20.73
C GLY A 449 -2.03 40.55 -22.18
N GLY A 450 -3.22 40.05 -22.48
CA GLY A 450 -3.63 39.60 -23.81
C GLY A 450 -2.99 38.29 -24.29
N PHE A 451 -2.32 37.54 -23.39
CA PHE A 451 -1.74 36.23 -23.72
C PHE A 451 -2.81 35.15 -23.60
N ARG A 452 -3.16 34.50 -24.73
CA ARG A 452 -3.91 33.22 -24.70
C ARG A 452 -3.08 32.10 -24.10
N LEU A 453 -3.73 31.18 -23.39
CA LEU A 453 -3.11 29.96 -22.89
C LEU A 453 -2.98 28.98 -24.07
N ASP A 454 -1.82 28.96 -24.72
CA ASP A 454 -1.47 27.95 -25.72
C ASP A 454 -1.03 26.64 -25.11
#